data_eb3c5dc9ea44447a7d3f3d53c150bad4
#
_entry.id   eb3c5dc9ea44447a7d3f3d53c150bad4
#
_cell.length_a   1.000
_cell.length_b   1.000
_cell.length_c   1.000
_cell.angle_alpha   90.00
_cell.angle_beta   90.00
_cell.angle_gamma   90.00
#
_symmetry.space_group_name_H-M   'P 1'
#
loop_
_entity.id
_entity.type
_entity.pdbx_description
1 polymer ?
#
loop_
_entity_poly.entity_id
_entity_poly.type
_entity_poly.pdbx_seq_one_letter_code
_entity_poly.pdbx_strand_id
1 'polypeptide(L)'
;GSVRCVYETGEPFRSDKKTLFGAAINPPVFLGSLAILLIGITTTVIVGEPMEEWFAAVQIQISNATGWFFILLVNLVLFFLIFVASSRFGKIRLGGKGAKTDFSRGSWFAMLFSAGMGIGLIFWGVAEPIYHFNDNPFVDNTDTIAAAKSAMGITFLHYGVHAWAIYTVVGLALAFFTFNMKLPLTIRSIFYPLLGDRIYGRWGDLIDIISVIATIVGLATSLGMGAQSVNAGLEYLFGIEYSNTAQIAIIAFITALATASLLAGLDKGIRRLS
;
A
#
# COMPACT_ATOMS: atom_id res chain seq x y z
N GLY A 1 33.24 -2.26 -0.74
CA GLY A 1 34.05 -1.04 -0.54
C GLY A 1 33.22 0.22 -0.29
N SER A 2 31.99 0.30 -0.81
CA SER A 2 31.18 1.51 -0.74
C SER A 2 30.32 1.65 0.54
N VAL A 3 30.05 0.59 1.24
CA VAL A 3 29.25 0.61 2.47
C VAL A 3 29.98 1.30 3.64
N ARG A 4 31.30 1.40 3.59
CA ARG A 4 32.11 2.07 4.63
C ARG A 4 31.96 3.60 4.61
N CYS A 5 31.82 4.21 3.42
CA CYS A 5 31.81 5.67 3.31
C CYS A 5 30.61 6.36 3.95
N VAL A 6 29.44 5.71 4.01
CA VAL A 6 28.22 6.30 4.61
C VAL A 6 28.31 6.36 6.15
N TYR A 7 29.10 5.45 6.77
CA TYR A 7 29.28 5.40 8.20
C TYR A 7 30.39 6.32 8.76
N GLU A 8 31.38 6.67 7.89
CA GLU A 8 32.58 7.38 8.35
C GLU A 8 32.51 8.91 8.18
N THR A 9 31.66 9.41 7.30
CA THR A 9 31.67 10.85 6.98
C THR A 9 30.70 11.70 7.79
N GLY A 10 29.73 11.11 8.50
CA GLY A 10 28.76 11.88 9.29
C GLY A 10 27.98 12.94 8.50
N GLU A 11 28.17 13.02 7.19
CA GLU A 11 27.49 13.98 6.35
C GLU A 11 26.00 13.66 6.29
N PRO A 12 25.14 14.67 6.50
CA PRO A 12 23.72 14.48 6.31
C PRO A 12 23.50 14.08 4.84
N PHE A 13 22.76 13.02 4.67
CA PHE A 13 22.31 12.49 3.39
C PHE A 13 22.04 13.61 2.37
N ARG A 14 22.68 13.56 1.19
CA ARG A 14 22.52 14.53 0.10
C ARG A 14 21.07 14.47 -0.39
N SER A 15 20.23 15.30 0.18
CA SER A 15 18.84 15.42 -0.27
C SER A 15 18.83 16.39 -1.45
N ASP A 16 18.55 15.88 -2.64
CA ASP A 16 18.26 16.71 -3.83
C ASP A 16 16.88 17.40 -3.69
N LYS A 17 16.38 17.49 -2.46
CA LYS A 17 15.11 18.14 -2.15
C LYS A 17 15.22 19.63 -2.36
N LYS A 18 14.43 20.15 -3.28
CA LYS A 18 14.20 21.58 -3.44
C LYS A 18 12.95 21.97 -2.64
N THR A 19 12.99 23.13 -2.02
CA THR A 19 11.78 23.71 -1.44
C THR A 19 10.94 24.32 -2.54
N LEU A 20 9.74 23.74 -2.75
CA LEU A 20 8.72 24.30 -3.61
C LEU A 20 7.47 24.56 -2.76
N PHE A 21 6.97 25.80 -2.75
CA PHE A 21 5.86 26.22 -1.89
C PHE A 21 6.05 25.89 -0.40
N GLY A 22 7.29 25.94 0.09
CA GLY A 22 7.61 25.63 1.50
C GLY A 22 7.73 24.12 1.83
N ALA A 23 7.45 23.24 0.89
CA ALA A 23 7.60 21.79 1.05
C ALA A 23 8.92 21.29 0.44
N ALA A 24 9.61 20.39 1.14
CA ALA A 24 10.82 19.74 0.64
C ALA A 24 10.42 18.59 -0.29
N ILE A 25 10.46 18.82 -1.59
CA ILE A 25 10.08 17.84 -2.62
C ILE A 25 11.31 17.41 -3.44
N ASN A 26 11.21 16.23 -4.06
CA ASN A 26 12.09 15.81 -5.15
C ASN A 26 11.39 16.18 -6.48
N PRO A 27 11.84 17.23 -7.21
CA PRO A 27 11.11 17.73 -8.36
C PRO A 27 10.90 16.70 -9.48
N PRO A 28 11.91 15.89 -9.89
CA PRO A 28 11.71 14.84 -10.89
C PRO A 28 10.63 13.85 -10.52
N VAL A 29 10.60 13.40 -9.26
CA VAL A 29 9.59 12.45 -8.78
C VAL A 29 8.21 13.10 -8.73
N PHE A 30 8.12 14.28 -8.13
CA PHE A 30 6.84 14.99 -7.98
C PHE A 30 6.22 15.32 -9.35
N LEU A 31 6.99 15.98 -10.22
CA LEU A 31 6.48 16.39 -11.54
C LEU A 31 6.22 15.19 -12.45
N GLY A 32 7.08 14.16 -12.42
CA GLY A 32 6.89 12.94 -13.20
C GLY A 32 5.64 12.18 -12.77
N SER A 33 5.43 11.98 -11.47
CA SER A 33 4.23 11.32 -10.95
C SER A 33 2.96 12.13 -11.25
N LEU A 34 3.01 13.44 -11.02
CA LEU A 34 1.88 14.33 -11.28
C LEU A 34 1.49 14.33 -12.77
N ALA A 35 2.47 14.41 -13.67
CA ALA A 35 2.21 14.39 -15.11
C ALA A 35 1.54 13.07 -15.54
N ILE A 36 2.06 11.92 -15.10
CA ILE A 36 1.49 10.61 -15.44
C ILE A 36 0.06 10.47 -14.90
N LEU A 37 -0.18 10.89 -13.65
CA LEU A 37 -1.51 10.83 -13.04
C LEU A 37 -2.50 11.75 -13.76
N LEU A 38 -2.10 12.99 -14.08
CA LEU A 38 -2.97 13.92 -14.79
C LEU A 38 -3.30 13.42 -16.21
N ILE A 39 -2.31 12.88 -16.93
CA ILE A 39 -2.53 12.27 -18.24
C ILE A 39 -3.50 11.09 -18.11
N GLY A 40 -3.28 10.18 -17.16
CA GLY A 40 -4.14 9.03 -16.93
C GLY A 40 -5.58 9.44 -16.61
N ILE A 41 -5.77 10.35 -15.65
CA ILE A 41 -7.10 10.85 -15.26
C ILE A 41 -7.78 11.53 -16.44
N THR A 42 -7.09 12.45 -17.12
CA THR A 42 -7.66 13.19 -18.25
C THR A 42 -8.06 12.25 -19.38
N THR A 43 -7.22 11.27 -19.71
CA THR A 43 -7.52 10.26 -20.73
C THR A 43 -8.75 9.45 -20.34
N THR A 44 -8.81 8.98 -19.10
CA THR A 44 -9.95 8.19 -18.60
C THR A 44 -11.26 9.00 -18.66
N VAL A 45 -11.23 10.27 -18.26
CA VAL A 45 -12.43 11.15 -18.30
C VAL A 45 -12.87 11.45 -19.73
N ILE A 46 -11.92 11.69 -20.65
CA ILE A 46 -12.25 12.02 -22.06
C ILE A 46 -12.76 10.80 -22.81
N VAL A 47 -12.12 9.62 -22.63
CA VAL A 47 -12.45 8.40 -23.35
C VAL A 47 -13.70 7.73 -22.77
N GLY A 48 -13.90 7.78 -21.44
CA GLY A 48 -15.07 7.20 -20.76
C GLY A 48 -15.11 5.67 -20.80
N GLU A 49 -16.28 5.10 -21.04
CA GLU A 49 -16.54 3.64 -20.99
C GLU A 49 -15.54 2.77 -21.76
N PRO A 50 -15.08 3.11 -22.98
CA PRO A 50 -14.07 2.29 -23.68
C PRO A 50 -12.74 2.16 -22.90
N MET A 51 -12.41 3.14 -22.06
CA MET A 51 -11.21 3.05 -21.22
C MET A 51 -11.39 2.07 -20.07
N GLU A 52 -12.58 2.00 -19.50
CA GLU A 52 -12.93 1.02 -18.46
C GLU A 52 -12.85 -0.42 -19.01
N GLU A 53 -13.43 -0.65 -20.18
CA GLU A 53 -13.34 -1.95 -20.87
C GLU A 53 -11.88 -2.33 -21.16
N TRP A 54 -11.07 -1.37 -21.60
CA TRP A 54 -9.65 -1.60 -21.87
C TRP A 54 -8.89 -1.98 -20.60
N PHE A 55 -9.12 -1.26 -19.48
CA PHE A 55 -8.50 -1.60 -18.20
C PHE A 55 -8.89 -2.99 -17.72
N ALA A 56 -10.17 -3.37 -17.84
CA ALA A 56 -10.66 -4.69 -17.49
C ALA A 56 -9.98 -5.79 -18.34
N ALA A 57 -9.91 -5.58 -19.66
CA ALA A 57 -9.24 -6.52 -20.57
C ALA A 57 -7.75 -6.68 -20.25
N VAL A 58 -7.03 -5.58 -20.00
CA VAL A 58 -5.62 -5.61 -19.62
C VAL A 58 -5.41 -6.32 -18.28
N GLN A 59 -6.27 -6.06 -17.28
CA GLN A 59 -6.22 -6.75 -16.00
C GLN A 59 -6.37 -8.26 -16.15
N ILE A 60 -7.36 -8.72 -16.91
CA ILE A 60 -7.58 -10.15 -17.18
C ILE A 60 -6.36 -10.75 -17.89
N GLN A 61 -5.82 -10.06 -18.89
CA GLN A 61 -4.66 -10.55 -19.63
C GLN A 61 -3.42 -10.67 -18.73
N ILE A 62 -3.14 -9.68 -17.88
CA ILE A 62 -2.04 -9.72 -16.91
C ILE A 62 -2.28 -10.86 -15.91
N SER A 63 -3.48 -10.98 -15.34
CA SER A 63 -3.79 -12.03 -14.37
C SER A 63 -3.60 -13.43 -14.95
N ASN A 64 -4.06 -13.66 -16.18
CA ASN A 64 -3.90 -14.95 -16.84
C ASN A 64 -2.44 -15.27 -17.18
N ALA A 65 -1.67 -14.29 -17.61
CA ALA A 65 -0.27 -14.48 -17.99
C ALA A 65 0.67 -14.61 -16.77
N THR A 66 0.41 -13.87 -15.70
CA THR A 66 1.36 -13.71 -14.58
C THR A 66 0.83 -14.15 -13.22
N GLY A 67 -0.39 -14.66 -13.13
CA GLY A 67 -1.00 -15.08 -11.85
C GLY A 67 -0.15 -16.09 -11.10
N TRP A 68 0.39 -17.10 -11.79
CA TRP A 68 1.30 -18.08 -11.21
C TRP A 68 2.56 -17.44 -10.60
N PHE A 69 3.10 -16.41 -11.25
CA PHE A 69 4.29 -15.70 -10.78
C PHE A 69 3.99 -14.93 -9.49
N PHE A 70 2.85 -14.25 -9.39
CA PHE A 70 2.46 -13.55 -8.16
C PHE A 70 2.29 -14.52 -6.99
N ILE A 71 1.62 -15.65 -7.21
CA ILE A 71 1.46 -16.68 -6.17
C ILE A 71 2.83 -17.22 -5.72
N LEU A 72 3.71 -17.54 -6.66
CA LEU A 72 5.06 -18.00 -6.35
C LEU A 72 5.84 -16.95 -5.55
N LEU A 73 5.82 -15.70 -6.01
CA LEU A 73 6.54 -14.60 -5.37
C LEU A 73 6.07 -14.38 -3.92
N VAL A 74 4.76 -14.36 -3.70
CA VAL A 74 4.21 -14.15 -2.34
C VAL A 74 4.59 -15.30 -1.40
N ASN A 75 4.57 -16.55 -1.88
CA ASN A 75 5.04 -17.69 -1.11
C ASN A 75 6.53 -17.58 -0.78
N LEU A 76 7.36 -17.19 -1.74
CA LEU A 76 8.80 -16.96 -1.51
C LEU A 76 9.03 -15.86 -0.46
N VAL A 77 8.27 -14.77 -0.52
CA VAL A 77 8.32 -13.70 0.48
C VAL A 77 7.92 -14.22 1.85
N LEU A 78 6.85 -15.00 1.96
CA LEU A 78 6.41 -15.59 3.21
C LEU A 78 7.48 -16.50 3.82
N PHE A 79 8.04 -17.41 3.04
CA PHE A 79 9.13 -18.29 3.51
C PHE A 79 10.38 -17.50 3.89
N PHE A 80 10.73 -16.47 3.15
CA PHE A 80 11.82 -15.57 3.47
C PHE A 80 11.60 -14.87 4.83
N LEU A 81 10.41 -14.38 5.10
CA LEU A 81 10.09 -13.73 6.37
C LEU A 81 10.15 -14.72 7.55
N ILE A 82 9.63 -15.94 7.37
CA ILE A 82 9.74 -17.02 8.38
C ILE A 82 11.21 -17.35 8.64
N PHE A 83 12.01 -17.45 7.57
CA PHE A 83 13.46 -17.68 7.69
C PHE A 83 14.15 -16.55 8.45
N VAL A 84 13.87 -15.29 8.11
CA VAL A 84 14.45 -14.13 8.80
C VAL A 84 14.06 -14.13 10.27
N ALA A 85 12.79 -14.35 10.59
CA ALA A 85 12.27 -14.33 11.95
C ALA A 85 12.86 -15.45 12.82
N SER A 86 13.04 -16.66 12.26
CA SER A 86 13.55 -17.83 12.98
C SER A 86 15.09 -17.91 13.04
N SER A 87 15.79 -17.14 12.22
CA SER A 87 17.25 -17.12 12.12
C SER A 87 17.90 -16.12 13.08
N ARG A 88 19.24 -16.07 13.05
CA ARG A 88 20.02 -15.03 13.74
C ARG A 88 19.68 -13.61 13.33
N PHE A 89 19.14 -13.41 12.12
CA PHE A 89 18.74 -12.10 11.60
C PHE A 89 17.53 -11.52 12.33
N GLY A 90 16.63 -12.36 12.86
CA GLY A 90 15.48 -11.91 13.66
C GLY A 90 15.88 -11.21 14.98
N LYS A 91 17.15 -11.34 15.40
CA LYS A 91 17.70 -10.65 16.59
C LYS A 91 18.26 -9.27 16.28
N ILE A 92 18.31 -8.86 15.00
CA ILE A 92 18.81 -7.54 14.62
C ILE A 92 17.81 -6.48 15.09
N ARG A 93 18.31 -5.55 15.92
CA ARG A 93 17.50 -4.46 16.43
C ARG A 93 17.45 -3.34 15.39
N LEU A 94 16.25 -2.96 14.97
CA LEU A 94 16.05 -1.82 14.09
C LEU A 94 16.45 -0.54 14.81
N GLY A 95 17.27 0.31 14.14
CA GLY A 95 17.85 1.50 14.75
C GLY A 95 19.11 1.26 15.61
N GLY A 96 19.57 -0.01 15.72
CA GLY A 96 20.81 -0.37 16.42
C GLY A 96 20.62 -0.64 17.92
N LYS A 97 21.74 -0.92 18.63
CA LYS A 97 21.73 -1.39 20.03
C LYS A 97 21.13 -0.38 21.02
N GLY A 98 21.21 0.91 20.73
CA GLY A 98 20.71 1.98 21.61
C GLY A 98 19.28 2.45 21.29
N ALA A 99 18.63 1.91 20.28
CA ALA A 99 17.31 2.37 19.85
C ALA A 99 16.26 2.13 20.95
N LYS A 100 15.46 3.16 21.20
CA LYS A 100 14.29 3.11 22.10
C LYS A 100 13.03 3.09 21.23
N THR A 101 11.95 2.57 21.79
CA THR A 101 10.64 2.59 21.12
C THR A 101 10.06 4.01 21.20
N ASP A 102 9.58 4.55 20.07
CA ASP A 102 8.99 5.89 20.02
C ASP A 102 7.56 5.91 20.56
N PHE A 103 6.86 4.77 20.49
CA PHE A 103 5.47 4.64 20.90
C PHE A 103 5.29 3.60 22.01
N SER A 104 4.26 3.80 22.85
CA SER A 104 3.80 2.76 23.77
C SER A 104 3.26 1.56 22.99
N ARG A 105 3.23 0.38 23.61
CA ARG A 105 2.68 -0.83 22.97
C ARG A 105 1.24 -0.65 22.53
N GLY A 106 0.42 0.04 23.34
CA GLY A 106 -0.98 0.31 23.00
C GLY A 106 -1.12 1.21 21.78
N SER A 107 -0.37 2.34 21.74
CA SER A 107 -0.38 3.23 20.56
C SER A 107 0.13 2.54 19.29
N TRP A 108 1.20 1.76 19.41
CA TRP A 108 1.74 1.00 18.28
C TRP A 108 0.71 -0.02 17.76
N PHE A 109 0.05 -0.75 18.65
CA PHE A 109 -0.97 -1.71 18.27
C PHE A 109 -2.19 -1.03 17.63
N ALA A 110 -2.65 0.10 18.16
CA ALA A 110 -3.75 0.89 17.59
C ALA A 110 -3.43 1.38 16.17
N MET A 111 -2.22 1.90 15.93
CA MET A 111 -1.79 2.34 14.60
C MET A 111 -1.72 1.18 13.60
N LEU A 112 -1.19 0.01 14.01
CA LEU A 112 -1.17 -1.18 13.14
C LEU A 112 -2.57 -1.70 12.85
N PHE A 113 -3.42 -1.77 13.87
CA PHE A 113 -4.81 -2.20 13.71
C PHE A 113 -5.58 -1.26 12.77
N SER A 114 -5.47 0.05 12.97
CA SER A 114 -6.08 1.07 12.11
C SER A 114 -5.61 0.98 10.65
N ALA A 115 -4.33 0.70 10.42
CA ALA A 115 -3.81 0.47 9.07
C ALA A 115 -4.29 -0.85 8.45
N GLY A 116 -4.48 -1.90 9.25
CA GLY A 116 -4.88 -3.22 8.78
C GLY A 116 -6.38 -3.37 8.56
N MET A 117 -7.20 -2.69 9.38
CA MET A 117 -8.67 -2.74 9.31
C MET A 117 -9.23 -1.65 8.41
N GLY A 118 -8.67 -1.54 7.21
CA GLY A 118 -9.15 -0.60 6.21
C GLY A 118 -10.43 -1.09 5.51
N ILE A 119 -10.94 -0.22 4.64
CA ILE A 119 -12.18 -0.46 3.89
C ILE A 119 -12.11 -1.73 3.05
N GLY A 120 -10.93 -2.09 2.55
CA GLY A 120 -10.72 -3.33 1.80
C GLY A 120 -11.19 -4.55 2.59
N LEU A 121 -10.77 -4.67 3.86
CA LEU A 121 -11.20 -5.77 4.70
C LEU A 121 -12.70 -5.67 5.08
N ILE A 122 -13.19 -4.47 5.40
CA ILE A 122 -14.59 -4.27 5.77
C ILE A 122 -15.53 -4.61 4.60
N PHE A 123 -15.21 -4.16 3.39
CA PHE A 123 -16.01 -4.43 2.21
C PHE A 123 -15.85 -5.90 1.75
N TRP A 124 -14.62 -6.33 1.51
CA TRP A 124 -14.35 -7.65 0.93
C TRP A 124 -14.51 -8.79 1.93
N GLY A 125 -14.38 -8.54 3.22
CA GLY A 125 -14.65 -9.55 4.25
C GLY A 125 -16.07 -10.10 4.21
N VAL A 126 -17.02 -9.35 3.63
CA VAL A 126 -18.39 -9.79 3.38
C VAL A 126 -18.61 -10.14 1.90
N ALA A 127 -18.14 -9.30 0.98
CA ALA A 127 -18.40 -9.46 -0.45
C ALA A 127 -17.67 -10.67 -1.05
N GLU A 128 -16.44 -10.94 -0.65
CA GLU A 128 -15.61 -11.99 -1.23
C GLU A 128 -16.11 -13.41 -0.94
N PRO A 129 -16.48 -13.77 0.31
CA PRO A 129 -17.10 -15.07 0.55
C PRO A 129 -18.36 -15.31 -0.26
N ILE A 130 -19.20 -14.28 -0.42
CA ILE A 130 -20.45 -14.36 -1.19
C ILE A 130 -20.13 -14.51 -2.69
N TYR A 131 -19.18 -13.75 -3.20
CA TYR A 131 -18.74 -13.83 -4.60
C TYR A 131 -18.25 -15.24 -4.92
N HIS A 132 -17.29 -15.76 -4.15
CA HIS A 132 -16.74 -17.11 -4.35
C HIS A 132 -17.71 -18.24 -4.02
N PHE A 133 -18.76 -17.97 -3.26
CA PHE A 133 -19.84 -18.93 -3.08
C PHE A 133 -20.71 -19.06 -4.34
N ASN A 134 -21.01 -17.93 -5.00
CA ASN A 134 -21.85 -17.89 -6.19
C ASN A 134 -21.10 -18.31 -7.46
N ASP A 135 -19.81 -18.01 -7.55
CA ASP A 135 -18.94 -18.32 -8.70
C ASP A 135 -17.63 -18.95 -8.19
N ASN A 136 -17.71 -20.24 -7.84
CA ASN A 136 -16.61 -20.95 -7.22
C ASN A 136 -15.67 -21.53 -8.29
N PRO A 137 -14.37 -21.16 -8.30
CA PRO A 137 -13.44 -21.64 -9.31
C PRO A 137 -12.97 -23.09 -9.11
N PHE A 138 -13.26 -23.73 -7.97
CA PHE A 138 -12.73 -25.05 -7.61
C PHE A 138 -13.78 -26.11 -7.37
N VAL A 139 -15.04 -25.72 -7.15
CA VAL A 139 -16.12 -26.64 -6.77
C VAL A 139 -17.37 -26.30 -7.57
N ASP A 140 -18.12 -27.32 -7.97
CA ASP A 140 -19.41 -27.13 -8.62
C ASP A 140 -20.39 -26.46 -7.63
N ASN A 141 -21.04 -25.39 -8.07
CA ASN A 141 -21.99 -24.62 -7.25
C ASN A 141 -23.26 -25.40 -6.87
N THR A 142 -23.47 -26.59 -7.42
CA THR A 142 -24.55 -27.49 -6.99
C THR A 142 -24.32 -28.09 -5.60
N ASP A 143 -23.05 -28.22 -5.15
CA ASP A 143 -22.73 -28.61 -3.77
C ASP A 143 -22.52 -27.36 -2.90
N THR A 144 -23.59 -26.86 -2.30
CA THR A 144 -23.61 -25.64 -1.48
C THR A 144 -22.68 -25.71 -0.27
N ILE A 145 -22.46 -26.89 0.33
CA ILE A 145 -21.56 -27.04 1.49
C ILE A 145 -20.11 -26.98 1.03
N ALA A 146 -19.75 -27.67 -0.05
CA ALA A 146 -18.40 -27.62 -0.60
C ALA A 146 -18.07 -26.22 -1.14
N ALA A 147 -19.02 -25.57 -1.85
CA ALA A 147 -18.87 -24.20 -2.33
C ALA A 147 -18.64 -23.19 -1.19
N ALA A 148 -19.41 -23.29 -0.11
CA ALA A 148 -19.24 -22.43 1.06
C ALA A 148 -17.87 -22.61 1.75
N LYS A 149 -17.43 -23.86 1.93
CA LYS A 149 -16.09 -24.16 2.49
C LYS A 149 -14.96 -23.64 1.62
N SER A 150 -15.08 -23.85 0.31
CA SER A 150 -14.11 -23.37 -0.68
C SER A 150 -14.05 -21.83 -0.68
N ALA A 151 -15.20 -21.16 -0.72
CA ALA A 151 -15.29 -19.70 -0.70
C ALA A 151 -14.60 -19.09 0.55
N MET A 152 -14.89 -19.65 1.73
CA MET A 152 -14.20 -19.23 2.95
C MET A 152 -12.70 -19.53 2.91
N GLY A 153 -12.30 -20.69 2.36
CA GLY A 153 -10.88 -21.02 2.18
C GLY A 153 -10.13 -20.03 1.31
N ILE A 154 -10.72 -19.61 0.18
CA ILE A 154 -10.17 -18.58 -0.71
C ILE A 154 -10.05 -17.24 0.02
N THR A 155 -11.10 -16.82 0.72
CA THR A 155 -11.10 -15.57 1.49
C THR A 155 -10.01 -15.57 2.57
N PHE A 156 -9.85 -16.65 3.32
CA PHE A 156 -8.77 -16.77 4.31
C PHE A 156 -7.38 -16.82 3.69
N LEU A 157 -7.23 -17.38 2.50
CA LEU A 157 -5.96 -17.32 1.77
C LEU A 157 -5.62 -15.90 1.37
N HIS A 158 -6.59 -15.15 0.86
CA HIS A 158 -6.41 -13.78 0.41
C HIS A 158 -6.10 -12.83 1.58
N TYR A 159 -6.86 -12.88 2.68
CA TYR A 159 -6.66 -11.98 3.84
C TYR A 159 -5.77 -12.56 4.94
N GLY A 160 -5.23 -13.76 4.75
CA GLY A 160 -4.36 -14.42 5.70
C GLY A 160 -2.90 -13.97 5.61
N VAL A 161 -2.01 -14.85 6.03
CA VAL A 161 -0.57 -14.55 6.16
C VAL A 161 0.11 -14.12 4.86
N HIS A 162 -0.42 -14.48 3.70
CA HIS A 162 0.14 -14.13 2.41
C HIS A 162 0.07 -12.62 2.15
N ALA A 163 -1.08 -12.00 2.33
CA ALA A 163 -1.24 -10.55 2.20
C ALA A 163 -0.36 -9.80 3.19
N TRP A 164 -0.36 -10.24 4.46
CA TRP A 164 0.45 -9.61 5.50
C TRP A 164 1.94 -9.81 5.31
N ALA A 165 2.38 -10.87 4.61
CA ALA A 165 3.76 -11.04 4.22
C ALA A 165 4.25 -9.93 3.28
N ILE A 166 3.41 -9.51 2.32
CA ILE A 166 3.73 -8.40 1.41
C ILE A 166 3.94 -7.10 2.18
N TYR A 167 3.03 -6.75 3.09
CA TYR A 167 3.19 -5.56 3.94
C TYR A 167 4.43 -5.65 4.82
N THR A 168 4.65 -6.82 5.43
CA THR A 168 5.77 -7.04 6.36
C THR A 168 7.12 -6.92 5.66
N VAL A 169 7.30 -7.49 4.46
CA VAL A 169 8.59 -7.41 3.76
C VAL A 169 8.93 -5.98 3.36
N VAL A 170 7.95 -5.22 2.88
CA VAL A 170 8.16 -3.81 2.50
C VAL A 170 8.44 -2.97 3.75
N GLY A 171 7.64 -3.12 4.81
CA GLY A 171 7.82 -2.39 6.07
C GLY A 171 9.16 -2.72 6.74
N LEU A 172 9.55 -3.99 6.77
CA LEU A 172 10.83 -4.43 7.33
C LEU A 172 12.01 -3.89 6.53
N ALA A 173 11.92 -3.94 5.20
CA ALA A 173 12.98 -3.42 4.33
C ALA A 173 13.12 -1.89 4.51
N LEU A 174 12.03 -1.14 4.46
CA LEU A 174 12.07 0.31 4.73
C LEU A 174 12.67 0.62 6.09
N ALA A 175 12.22 -0.07 7.13
CA ALA A 175 12.75 0.14 8.48
C ALA A 175 14.25 -0.19 8.58
N PHE A 176 14.69 -1.30 8.01
CA PHE A 176 16.11 -1.70 8.03
C PHE A 176 16.99 -0.70 7.27
N PHE A 177 16.62 -0.37 6.05
CA PHE A 177 17.45 0.54 5.23
C PHE A 177 17.45 1.97 5.79
N THR A 178 16.34 2.42 6.37
CA THR A 178 16.28 3.76 6.98
C THR A 178 16.95 3.81 8.33
N PHE A 179 16.60 2.93 9.26
CA PHE A 179 17.06 3.07 10.64
C PHE A 179 18.45 2.47 10.87
N ASN A 180 18.81 1.39 10.20
CA ASN A 180 20.11 0.75 10.36
C ASN A 180 21.15 1.26 9.36
N MET A 181 20.76 1.50 8.10
CA MET A 181 21.66 1.94 7.04
C MET A 181 21.66 3.46 6.84
N LYS A 182 20.78 4.19 7.54
CA LYS A 182 20.67 5.66 7.47
C LYS A 182 20.34 6.18 6.07
N LEU A 183 19.66 5.39 5.26
CA LEU A 183 19.17 5.78 3.94
C LEU A 183 17.81 6.51 4.05
N PRO A 184 17.36 7.23 3.01
CA PRO A 184 16.06 7.89 3.02
C PRO A 184 14.91 6.92 3.28
N LEU A 185 13.85 7.39 3.91
CA LEU A 185 12.61 6.64 4.03
C LEU A 185 11.81 6.69 2.71
N THR A 186 12.32 6.01 1.70
CA THR A 186 11.73 5.89 0.37
C THR A 186 12.00 4.51 -0.21
N ILE A 187 11.16 4.07 -1.14
CA ILE A 187 11.27 2.73 -1.76
C ILE A 187 12.60 2.56 -2.50
N ARG A 188 13.16 3.63 -3.09
CA ARG A 188 14.47 3.56 -3.74
C ARG A 188 15.58 3.02 -2.84
N SER A 189 15.50 3.28 -1.56
CA SER A 189 16.51 2.86 -0.58
C SER A 189 16.60 1.35 -0.42
N ILE A 190 15.51 0.62 -0.66
CA ILE A 190 15.47 -0.84 -0.62
C ILE A 190 16.37 -1.44 -1.72
N PHE A 191 16.53 -0.72 -2.83
CA PHE A 191 17.35 -1.14 -3.97
C PHE A 191 18.83 -0.76 -3.85
N TYR A 192 19.24 -0.14 -2.74
CA TYR A 192 20.63 0.25 -2.53
C TYR A 192 21.64 -0.90 -2.70
N PRO A 193 21.41 -2.13 -2.21
CA PRO A 193 22.33 -3.24 -2.40
C PRO A 193 22.56 -3.64 -3.87
N LEU A 194 21.59 -3.36 -4.74
CA LEU A 194 21.63 -3.68 -6.16
C LEU A 194 22.17 -2.52 -7.00
N LEU A 195 21.75 -1.31 -6.68
CA LEU A 195 22.02 -0.12 -7.50
C LEU A 195 23.14 0.77 -6.93
N GLY A 196 23.52 0.58 -5.65
CA GLY A 196 24.47 1.46 -4.98
C GLY A 196 24.02 2.92 -5.04
N ASP A 197 24.96 3.84 -5.31
CA ASP A 197 24.69 5.28 -5.38
C ASP A 197 23.78 5.69 -6.56
N ARG A 198 23.48 4.78 -7.48
CA ARG A 198 22.52 5.05 -8.57
C ARG A 198 21.10 5.29 -8.09
N ILE A 199 20.77 4.93 -6.83
CA ILE A 199 19.50 5.28 -6.22
C ILE A 199 19.29 6.79 -6.08
N TYR A 200 20.35 7.60 -6.13
CA TYR A 200 20.27 9.06 -6.05
C TYR A 200 20.09 9.73 -7.42
N GLY A 201 20.09 8.96 -8.49
CA GLY A 201 19.90 9.43 -9.85
C GLY A 201 18.58 8.96 -10.46
N ARG A 202 18.53 8.97 -11.79
CA ARG A 202 17.32 8.65 -12.59
C ARG A 202 16.67 7.31 -12.24
N TRP A 203 17.46 6.30 -11.87
CA TRP A 203 16.93 4.99 -11.47
C TRP A 203 16.15 5.05 -10.16
N GLY A 204 16.66 5.80 -9.20
CA GLY A 204 15.92 6.04 -7.96
C GLY A 204 14.65 6.86 -8.19
N ASP A 205 14.73 7.89 -9.04
CA ASP A 205 13.56 8.70 -9.38
C ASP A 205 12.48 7.84 -10.06
N LEU A 206 12.84 6.96 -10.98
CA LEU A 206 11.91 6.02 -11.62
C LEU A 206 11.24 5.09 -10.59
N ILE A 207 12.01 4.51 -9.68
CA ILE A 207 11.48 3.65 -8.61
C ILE A 207 10.46 4.39 -7.75
N ASP A 208 10.79 5.62 -7.34
CA ASP A 208 9.89 6.40 -6.50
C ASP A 208 8.66 6.89 -7.28
N ILE A 209 8.77 7.24 -8.57
CA ILE A 209 7.63 7.57 -9.43
C ILE A 209 6.65 6.39 -9.51
N ILE A 210 7.14 5.19 -9.80
CA ILE A 210 6.32 3.97 -9.85
C ILE A 210 5.64 3.74 -8.49
N SER A 211 6.39 3.90 -7.40
CA SER A 211 5.86 3.72 -6.04
C SER A 211 4.77 4.72 -5.69
N VAL A 212 4.94 5.99 -6.07
CA VAL A 212 3.94 7.04 -5.86
C VAL A 212 2.67 6.75 -6.66
N ILE A 213 2.81 6.37 -7.94
CA ILE A 213 1.66 6.05 -8.79
C ILE A 213 0.92 4.84 -8.23
N ALA A 214 1.61 3.75 -7.90
CA ALA A 214 1.01 2.55 -7.32
C ALA A 214 0.25 2.87 -6.02
N THR A 215 0.84 3.70 -5.15
CA THR A 215 0.22 4.12 -3.90
C THR A 215 -1.04 4.94 -4.14
N ILE A 216 -1.01 5.92 -5.04
CA ILE A 216 -2.15 6.79 -5.30
C ILE A 216 -3.30 6.02 -5.97
N VAL A 217 -2.99 5.14 -6.95
CA VAL A 217 -4.00 4.30 -7.59
C VAL A 217 -4.64 3.35 -6.59
N GLY A 218 -3.86 2.68 -5.74
CA GLY A 218 -4.38 1.81 -4.68
C GLY A 218 -5.22 2.56 -3.66
N LEU A 219 -4.81 3.78 -3.27
CA LEU A 219 -5.57 4.63 -2.37
C LEU A 219 -6.89 5.09 -3.01
N ALA A 220 -6.87 5.49 -4.29
CA ALA A 220 -8.07 5.90 -5.02
C ALA A 220 -9.10 4.77 -5.10
N THR A 221 -8.65 3.53 -5.39
CA THR A 221 -9.52 2.34 -5.40
C THR A 221 -10.14 2.09 -4.03
N SER A 222 -9.34 2.15 -2.95
CA SER A 222 -9.84 1.95 -1.59
C SER A 222 -10.81 3.04 -1.17
N LEU A 223 -10.54 4.32 -1.49
CA LEU A 223 -11.44 5.42 -1.19
C LEU A 223 -12.76 5.33 -1.98
N GLY A 224 -12.71 4.89 -3.24
CA GLY A 224 -13.89 4.67 -4.06
C GLY A 224 -14.82 3.61 -3.47
N MET A 225 -14.29 2.42 -3.18
CA MET A 225 -15.06 1.34 -2.53
C MET A 225 -15.57 1.76 -1.15
N GLY A 226 -14.76 2.52 -0.39
CA GLY A 226 -15.14 3.05 0.89
C GLY A 226 -16.31 4.01 0.82
N ALA A 227 -16.28 4.93 -0.13
CA ALA A 227 -17.34 5.90 -0.34
C ALA A 227 -18.65 5.22 -0.76
N GLN A 228 -18.58 4.20 -1.62
CA GLN A 228 -19.74 3.39 -2.00
C GLN A 228 -20.35 2.68 -0.78
N SER A 229 -19.52 2.04 0.05
CA SER A 229 -19.99 1.33 1.24
C SER A 229 -20.62 2.28 2.27
N VAL A 230 -19.99 3.44 2.49
CA VAL A 230 -20.53 4.47 3.40
C VAL A 230 -21.85 5.03 2.85
N ASN A 231 -21.91 5.33 1.55
CA ASN A 231 -23.14 5.86 0.95
C ASN A 231 -24.29 4.85 1.03
N ALA A 232 -24.03 3.57 0.75
CA ALA A 232 -25.06 2.52 0.91
C ALA A 232 -25.53 2.41 2.37
N GLY A 233 -24.64 2.51 3.35
CA GLY A 233 -24.99 2.57 4.76
C GLY A 233 -25.83 3.80 5.13
N LEU A 234 -25.48 4.97 4.60
CA LEU A 234 -26.24 6.22 4.82
C LEU A 234 -27.63 6.18 4.17
N GLU A 235 -27.75 5.56 2.99
CA GLU A 235 -29.06 5.32 2.37
C GLU A 235 -29.93 4.44 3.23
N TYR A 236 -29.40 3.32 3.69
CA TYR A 236 -30.13 2.36 4.52
C TYR A 236 -30.57 2.94 5.88
N LEU A 237 -29.69 3.71 6.54
CA LEU A 237 -29.94 4.20 7.90
C LEU A 237 -30.69 5.54 7.93
N PHE A 238 -30.43 6.42 6.96
CA PHE A 238 -30.88 7.82 6.99
C PHE A 238 -31.66 8.23 5.74
N GLY A 239 -31.82 7.36 4.74
CA GLY A 239 -32.51 7.66 3.49
C GLY A 239 -31.73 8.65 2.59
N ILE A 240 -30.42 8.78 2.78
CA ILE A 240 -29.58 9.62 1.91
C ILE A 240 -29.35 8.86 0.59
N GLU A 241 -29.83 9.42 -0.50
CA GLU A 241 -29.80 8.80 -1.82
C GLU A 241 -28.38 8.29 -2.20
N TYR A 242 -28.33 7.06 -2.72
CA TYR A 242 -27.10 6.49 -3.29
C TYR A 242 -26.78 7.20 -4.61
N SER A 243 -25.80 8.09 -4.58
CA SER A 243 -25.48 8.94 -5.73
C SER A 243 -23.99 9.27 -5.82
N ASN A 244 -23.54 9.57 -7.03
CA ASN A 244 -22.17 10.02 -7.27
C ASN A 244 -21.85 11.31 -6.49
N THR A 245 -22.83 12.21 -6.33
CA THR A 245 -22.64 13.45 -5.55
C THR A 245 -22.36 13.14 -4.08
N ALA A 246 -23.11 12.24 -3.48
CA ALA A 246 -22.87 11.82 -2.10
C ALA A 246 -21.49 11.15 -1.95
N GLN A 247 -21.11 10.29 -2.88
CA GLN A 247 -19.79 9.62 -2.87
C GLN A 247 -18.64 10.64 -3.01
N ILE A 248 -18.75 11.62 -3.91
CA ILE A 248 -17.75 12.69 -4.05
C ILE A 248 -17.63 13.49 -2.75
N ALA A 249 -18.74 13.82 -2.10
CA ALA A 249 -18.71 14.53 -0.82
C ALA A 249 -18.04 13.71 0.28
N ILE A 250 -18.31 12.42 0.35
CA ILE A 250 -17.67 11.48 1.30
C ILE A 250 -16.17 11.41 1.04
N ILE A 251 -15.74 11.24 -0.21
CA ILE A 251 -14.32 11.19 -0.59
C ILE A 251 -13.63 12.50 -0.21
N ALA A 252 -14.23 13.65 -0.54
CA ALA A 252 -13.68 14.97 -0.21
C ALA A 252 -13.52 15.15 1.31
N PHE A 253 -14.52 14.74 2.08
CA PHE A 253 -14.47 14.81 3.54
C PHE A 253 -13.37 13.92 4.13
N ILE A 254 -13.28 12.65 3.72
CA ILE A 254 -12.26 11.71 4.19
C ILE A 254 -10.86 12.21 3.80
N THR A 255 -10.71 12.70 2.57
CA THR A 255 -9.43 13.24 2.08
C THR A 255 -9.00 14.47 2.86
N ALA A 256 -9.94 15.38 3.19
CA ALA A 256 -9.65 16.54 4.02
C ALA A 256 -9.18 16.15 5.42
N LEU A 257 -9.86 15.18 6.06
CA LEU A 257 -9.46 14.65 7.36
C LEU A 257 -8.07 13.99 7.32
N ALA A 258 -7.82 13.16 6.31
CA ALA A 258 -6.52 12.51 6.13
C ALA A 258 -5.40 13.54 5.90
N THR A 259 -5.66 14.57 5.09
CA THR A 259 -4.71 15.66 4.84
C THR A 259 -4.42 16.44 6.11
N ALA A 260 -5.45 16.81 6.88
CA ALA A 260 -5.28 17.47 8.17
C ALA A 260 -4.47 16.63 9.16
N SER A 261 -4.72 15.31 9.19
CA SER A 261 -3.96 14.37 9.99
C SER A 261 -2.48 14.31 9.59
N LEU A 262 -2.19 14.26 8.31
CA LEU A 262 -0.81 14.25 7.79
C LEU A 262 -0.07 15.55 8.11
N LEU A 263 -0.73 16.70 7.94
CA LEU A 263 -0.17 18.01 8.25
C LEU A 263 0.11 18.18 9.74
N ALA A 264 -0.71 17.58 10.61
CA ALA A 264 -0.49 17.57 12.06
C ALA A 264 0.68 16.67 12.50
N GLY A 265 1.17 15.79 11.60
CA GLY A 265 2.29 14.89 11.82
C GLY A 265 1.92 13.61 12.58
N LEU A 266 2.94 12.73 12.74
CA LEU A 266 2.74 11.39 13.27
C LEU A 266 2.19 11.38 14.71
N ASP A 267 2.72 12.22 15.58
CA ASP A 267 2.35 12.25 17.00
C ASP A 267 0.99 12.91 17.28
N LYS A 268 0.68 13.99 16.57
CA LYS A 268 -0.55 14.77 16.80
C LYS A 268 -1.70 14.38 15.89
N GLY A 269 -1.39 13.89 14.70
CA GLY A 269 -2.37 13.47 13.69
C GLY A 269 -2.62 11.97 13.75
N ILE A 270 -1.74 11.20 13.11
CA ILE A 270 -1.94 9.75 12.89
C ILE A 270 -2.18 9.00 14.20
N ARG A 271 -1.32 9.18 15.21
CA ARG A 271 -1.45 8.49 16.49
C ARG A 271 -2.76 8.79 17.24
N ARG A 272 -3.29 10.02 17.11
CA ARG A 272 -4.52 10.41 17.80
C ARG A 272 -5.80 9.97 17.10
N LEU A 273 -5.74 9.77 15.78
CA LEU A 273 -6.85 9.29 14.98
C LEU A 273 -6.94 7.76 14.95
N SER A 274 -5.83 7.06 15.23
CA SER A 274 -5.80 5.60 15.38
C SER A 274 -6.30 5.17 16.75
#